data_f77e536535c603309d66a2f9e92b7465
#
_entry.id   f77e536535c603309d66a2f9e92b7465
#
_cell.length_a   1.000
_cell.length_b   1.000
_cell.length_c   1.000
_cell.angle_alpha   90.00
_cell.angle_beta   90.00
_cell.angle_gamma   90.00
#
_symmetry.space_group_name_H-M   'P 1'
#
loop_
_entity.id
_entity.type
_entity.pdbx_description
1 polymer ?
#
loop_
_entity_poly.entity_id
_entity_poly.type
_entity_poly.pdbx_seq_one_letter_code
_entity_poly.pdbx_strand_id
1 'polypeptide(L)'
;MASYIGRRKFLAIGAAAAWPLVASAQQAGKLPTIGFLVAGTPSSHGQWVAALVRRLHELGWIEGRTVTIEYRWAEGRTERFDEIAAEFVRRKVDVIVTSATAAIVAAKQATSVIPIVFAAAGDPVGTGLVASLARPGGNVTGLSMQQTDVAAKRLELLREFVPGLRRLAILANVDGPAVLLDMREVQTTAPSARP
;
A
#
# COMPACT_ATOMS: atom_id res chain seq x y z
N MET A 1 -66.25 45.96 -30.15
CA MET A 1 -65.97 45.73 -28.74
C MET A 1 -64.58 45.21 -28.65
N ALA A 2 -63.61 46.03 -28.28
CA ALA A 2 -62.20 45.67 -28.16
C ALA A 2 -61.89 45.44 -26.69
N SER A 3 -61.48 44.21 -26.36
CA SER A 3 -61.11 43.81 -25.01
C SER A 3 -59.63 44.12 -24.77
N TYR A 4 -59.36 44.99 -23.88
CA TYR A 4 -58.04 45.42 -23.43
C TYR A 4 -57.48 44.34 -22.52
N ILE A 5 -56.47 43.57 -22.97
CA ILE A 5 -55.72 42.65 -22.15
C ILE A 5 -54.54 43.40 -21.57
N GLY A 6 -54.61 43.62 -20.24
CA GLY A 6 -53.68 44.42 -19.49
C GLY A 6 -52.24 43.89 -19.46
N ARG A 7 -51.29 44.81 -19.70
CA ARG A 7 -49.82 44.67 -19.68
C ARG A 7 -49.18 44.32 -18.33
N ARG A 8 -49.97 43.87 -17.34
CA ARG A 8 -49.50 43.67 -15.97
C ARG A 8 -49.18 42.22 -15.53
N LYS A 9 -49.26 41.28 -16.47
CA LYS A 9 -48.99 39.85 -16.12
C LYS A 9 -47.69 39.27 -16.66
N PHE A 10 -46.80 40.09 -17.26
CA PHE A 10 -45.53 39.62 -17.82
C PHE A 10 -44.29 39.91 -16.99
N LEU A 11 -44.42 40.40 -15.78
CA LEU A 11 -43.29 40.73 -14.91
C LEU A 11 -43.12 39.80 -13.69
N ALA A 12 -43.80 38.64 -13.68
CA ALA A 12 -43.73 37.71 -12.55
C ALA A 12 -43.04 36.35 -12.82
N ILE A 13 -42.33 36.18 -13.95
CA ILE A 13 -41.66 34.91 -14.30
C ILE A 13 -40.14 35.11 -14.51
N GLY A 14 -39.57 36.15 -13.93
CA GLY A 14 -38.13 36.42 -14.07
C GLY A 14 -37.29 36.22 -12.79
N ALA A 15 -37.85 35.64 -11.72
CA ALA A 15 -37.15 35.62 -10.41
C ALA A 15 -36.93 34.23 -9.79
N ALA A 16 -36.87 33.16 -10.60
CA ALA A 16 -36.73 31.81 -10.03
C ALA A 16 -35.64 30.98 -10.73
N ALA A 17 -34.54 31.59 -11.17
CA ALA A 17 -33.41 30.85 -11.74
C ALA A 17 -32.05 31.41 -11.26
N ALA A 18 -31.99 32.04 -10.07
CA ALA A 18 -30.74 32.20 -9.36
C ALA A 18 -30.64 31.05 -8.36
N TRP A 19 -30.45 29.81 -8.88
CA TRP A 19 -29.82 28.77 -8.06
C TRP A 19 -28.49 29.35 -7.62
N PRO A 20 -28.22 29.45 -6.30
CA PRO A 20 -26.88 29.71 -5.89
C PRO A 20 -26.07 28.54 -6.46
N LEU A 21 -25.22 28.81 -7.44
CA LEU A 21 -23.99 28.06 -7.60
C LEU A 21 -23.32 28.20 -6.23
N VAL A 22 -23.64 27.26 -5.33
CA VAL A 22 -22.82 26.99 -4.16
C VAL A 22 -21.48 26.60 -4.81
N ALA A 23 -20.65 27.64 -5.06
CA ALA A 23 -19.25 27.43 -5.14
C ALA A 23 -18.96 26.60 -3.87
N SER A 24 -18.68 25.32 -4.05
CA SER A 24 -17.98 24.55 -3.04
C SER A 24 -16.68 25.33 -2.86
N ALA A 25 -16.75 26.37 -2.02
CA ALA A 25 -15.58 26.93 -1.38
C ALA A 25 -14.96 25.67 -0.78
N GLN A 26 -13.90 25.18 -1.44
CA GLN A 26 -13.02 24.20 -0.86
C GLN A 26 -12.74 24.75 0.54
N GLN A 27 -13.45 24.18 1.53
CA GLN A 27 -12.94 24.27 2.87
C GLN A 27 -11.47 23.99 2.69
N ALA A 28 -10.62 24.87 3.22
CA ALA A 28 -9.20 24.59 3.36
C ALA A 28 -9.12 23.36 4.27
N GLY A 29 -9.55 22.22 3.71
CA GLY A 29 -9.63 20.94 4.34
C GLY A 29 -8.18 20.49 4.56
N LYS A 30 -7.92 19.92 5.69
CA LYS A 30 -6.71 19.20 6.00
C LYS A 30 -6.28 18.41 4.75
N LEU A 31 -5.05 18.63 4.29
CA LEU A 31 -4.51 17.87 3.16
C LEU A 31 -4.59 16.38 3.44
N PRO A 32 -4.93 15.54 2.45
CA PRO A 32 -4.83 14.09 2.59
C PRO A 32 -3.46 13.71 3.10
N THR A 33 -3.39 12.80 4.04
CA THR A 33 -2.14 12.42 4.71
C THR A 33 -1.78 10.98 4.41
N ILE A 34 -0.61 10.76 3.86
CA ILE A 34 -0.01 9.43 3.66
C ILE A 34 0.89 9.14 4.87
N GLY A 35 0.60 8.07 5.60
CA GLY A 35 1.54 7.48 6.55
C GLY A 35 2.47 6.52 5.81
N PHE A 36 3.76 6.84 5.71
CA PHE A 36 4.73 6.00 5.02
C PHE A 36 5.65 5.28 6.02
N LEU A 37 5.36 4.00 6.26
CA LEU A 37 6.17 3.13 7.10
C LEU A 37 7.27 2.49 6.26
N VAL A 38 8.51 2.86 6.52
CA VAL A 38 9.70 2.35 5.82
C VAL A 38 10.48 1.40 6.74
N ALA A 39 10.69 0.17 6.28
CA ALA A 39 11.36 -0.87 7.08
C ALA A 39 12.83 -0.56 7.38
N GLY A 40 13.53 0.12 6.48
CA GLY A 40 14.96 0.45 6.62
C GLY A 40 15.22 1.86 7.12
N THR A 41 16.37 2.38 6.70
CA THR A 41 16.86 3.73 6.99
C THR A 41 16.76 4.65 5.78
N PRO A 42 16.86 5.98 5.93
CA PRO A 42 16.98 6.90 4.80
C PRO A 42 18.11 6.54 3.82
N SER A 43 19.23 6.05 4.32
CA SER A 43 20.38 5.65 3.50
C SER A 43 20.12 4.39 2.69
N SER A 44 19.40 3.41 3.23
CA SER A 44 19.14 2.13 2.56
C SER A 44 17.91 2.14 1.64
N HIS A 45 16.89 2.93 1.97
CA HIS A 45 15.60 2.93 1.27
C HIS A 45 15.24 4.27 0.62
N GLY A 46 16.04 5.32 0.82
CA GLY A 46 15.75 6.68 0.35
C GLY A 46 15.51 6.77 -1.17
N GLN A 47 16.22 5.98 -1.97
CA GLN A 47 16.03 5.96 -3.42
C GLN A 47 14.63 5.48 -3.84
N TRP A 48 14.07 4.48 -3.15
CA TRP A 48 12.72 3.98 -3.43
C TRP A 48 11.64 4.95 -2.96
N VAL A 49 11.86 5.58 -1.79
CA VAL A 49 11.00 6.66 -1.29
C VAL A 49 10.98 7.82 -2.28
N ALA A 50 12.14 8.28 -2.74
CA ALA A 50 12.25 9.34 -3.74
C ALA A 50 11.57 8.99 -5.07
N ALA A 51 11.64 7.73 -5.50
CA ALA A 51 10.96 7.26 -6.71
C ALA A 51 9.43 7.33 -6.56
N LEU A 52 8.89 6.91 -5.40
CA LEU A 52 7.47 7.03 -5.09
C LEU A 52 7.02 8.49 -5.08
N VAL A 53 7.73 9.36 -4.36
CA VAL A 53 7.40 10.80 -4.25
C VAL A 53 7.43 11.47 -5.62
N ARG A 54 8.43 11.18 -6.45
CA ARG A 54 8.48 11.68 -7.83
C ARG A 54 7.26 11.24 -8.63
N ARG A 55 6.85 9.96 -8.52
CA ARG A 55 5.67 9.46 -9.23
C ARG A 55 4.38 10.08 -8.72
N LEU A 56 4.24 10.28 -7.42
CA LEU A 56 3.12 11.02 -6.85
C LEU A 56 3.05 12.45 -7.40
N HIS A 57 4.19 13.14 -7.45
CA HIS A 57 4.28 14.48 -8.02
C HIS A 57 3.83 14.54 -9.49
N GLU A 58 4.28 13.59 -10.33
CA GLU A 58 3.85 13.48 -11.73
C GLU A 58 2.33 13.28 -11.87
N LEU A 59 1.71 12.65 -10.88
CA LEU A 59 0.26 12.44 -10.80
C LEU A 59 -0.51 13.60 -10.15
N GLY A 60 0.18 14.71 -9.81
CA GLY A 60 -0.42 15.90 -9.21
C GLY A 60 -0.49 15.86 -7.68
N TRP A 61 0.04 14.82 -7.03
CA TRP A 61 0.15 14.74 -5.58
C TRP A 61 1.47 15.37 -5.12
N ILE A 62 1.41 16.67 -4.81
CA ILE A 62 2.59 17.48 -4.45
C ILE A 62 2.66 17.61 -2.95
N GLU A 63 3.73 17.09 -2.34
CA GLU A 63 3.95 17.17 -0.90
C GLU A 63 3.93 18.63 -0.40
N GLY A 64 3.19 18.86 0.68
CA GLY A 64 2.97 20.18 1.25
C GLY A 64 1.97 21.08 0.49
N ARG A 65 1.43 20.63 -0.66
CA ARG A 65 0.46 21.39 -1.45
C ARG A 65 -0.86 20.65 -1.66
N THR A 66 -0.82 19.39 -2.09
CA THR A 66 -2.00 18.56 -2.35
C THR A 66 -2.03 17.30 -1.51
N VAL A 67 -0.92 16.95 -0.86
CA VAL A 67 -0.78 15.80 0.04
C VAL A 67 0.25 16.10 1.12
N THR A 68 0.06 15.54 2.30
CA THR A 68 1.08 15.47 3.35
C THR A 68 1.62 14.04 3.42
N ILE A 69 2.94 13.87 3.56
CA ILE A 69 3.55 12.56 3.72
C ILE A 69 4.26 12.52 5.08
N GLU A 70 3.84 11.61 5.94
CA GLU A 70 4.46 11.36 7.22
C GLU A 70 5.36 10.14 7.16
N TYR A 71 6.65 10.36 7.06
CA TYR A 71 7.64 9.29 7.01
C TYR A 71 7.97 8.76 8.40
N ARG A 72 7.98 7.43 8.55
CA ARG A 72 8.48 6.74 9.73
C ARG A 72 9.44 5.63 9.31
N TRP A 73 10.63 5.68 9.83
CA TRP A 73 11.72 4.75 9.56
C TRP A 73 11.84 3.76 10.70
N ALA A 74 11.67 2.48 10.42
CA ALA A 74 11.82 1.43 11.43
C ALA A 74 13.29 1.06 11.68
N GLU A 75 14.21 1.47 10.78
CA GLU A 75 15.66 1.29 10.93
C GLU A 75 16.08 -0.18 11.07
N GLY A 76 15.33 -1.09 10.39
CA GLY A 76 15.56 -2.53 10.46
C GLY A 76 15.03 -3.20 11.72
N ARG A 77 14.39 -2.46 12.63
CA ARG A 77 13.83 -2.98 13.88
C ARG A 77 12.37 -3.36 13.68
N THR A 78 12.08 -4.65 13.69
CA THR A 78 10.75 -5.19 13.44
C THR A 78 9.73 -4.81 14.52
N GLU A 79 10.17 -4.68 15.77
CA GLU A 79 9.35 -4.26 16.91
C GLU A 79 8.78 -2.83 16.76
N ARG A 80 9.40 -2.00 15.93
CA ARG A 80 8.89 -0.65 15.65
C ARG A 80 7.70 -0.61 14.70
N PHE A 81 7.43 -1.69 13.97
CA PHE A 81 6.33 -1.70 13.02
C PHE A 81 4.97 -1.49 13.68
N ASP A 82 4.73 -2.17 14.81
CA ASP A 82 3.49 -2.06 15.57
C ASP A 82 3.31 -0.65 16.18
N GLU A 83 4.38 -0.08 16.73
CA GLU A 83 4.38 1.27 17.29
C GLU A 83 4.04 2.32 16.23
N ILE A 84 4.69 2.23 15.06
CA ILE A 84 4.49 3.16 13.93
C ILE A 84 3.09 3.00 13.36
N ALA A 85 2.61 1.77 13.16
CA ALA A 85 1.26 1.51 12.67
C ALA A 85 0.21 2.08 13.63
N ALA A 86 0.36 1.87 14.93
CA ALA A 86 -0.51 2.44 15.95
C ALA A 86 -0.45 3.98 15.98
N GLU A 87 0.73 4.58 15.77
CA GLU A 87 0.87 6.04 15.63
C GLU A 87 0.04 6.56 14.46
N PHE A 88 0.14 5.95 13.27
CA PHE A 88 -0.63 6.37 12.10
C PHE A 88 -2.13 6.28 12.31
N VAL A 89 -2.60 5.25 13.02
CA VAL A 89 -4.02 5.14 13.41
C VAL A 89 -4.43 6.29 14.33
N ARG A 90 -3.64 6.61 15.36
CA ARG A 90 -3.92 7.74 16.27
C ARG A 90 -3.93 9.09 15.53
N ARG A 91 -3.01 9.26 14.56
CA ARG A 91 -2.92 10.48 13.74
C ARG A 91 -4.00 10.56 12.66
N LYS A 92 -4.76 9.49 12.46
CA LYS A 92 -5.83 9.39 11.46
C LYS A 92 -5.30 9.75 10.07
N VAL A 93 -4.24 9.07 9.64
CA VAL A 93 -3.76 9.19 8.26
C VAL A 93 -4.81 8.62 7.30
N ASP A 94 -4.88 9.13 6.08
CA ASP A 94 -5.90 8.72 5.11
C ASP A 94 -5.53 7.43 4.39
N VAL A 95 -4.22 7.12 4.30
CA VAL A 95 -3.70 5.87 3.73
C VAL A 95 -2.34 5.53 4.35
N ILE A 96 -2.08 4.25 4.56
CA ILE A 96 -0.77 3.75 4.97
C ILE A 96 -0.09 3.14 3.75
N VAL A 97 1.13 3.60 3.46
CA VAL A 97 2.00 3.00 2.44
C VAL A 97 3.16 2.31 3.14
N THR A 98 3.45 1.08 2.76
CA THR A 98 4.55 0.32 3.36
C THR A 98 5.13 -0.73 2.41
N SER A 99 6.15 -1.42 2.85
CA SER A 99 6.77 -2.56 2.18
C SER A 99 7.30 -3.54 3.22
N ALA A 100 7.66 -4.74 2.80
CA ALA A 100 8.01 -5.87 3.65
C ALA A 100 6.81 -6.48 4.41
N THR A 101 6.70 -7.80 4.33
CA THR A 101 5.55 -8.55 4.81
C THR A 101 5.25 -8.28 6.30
N ALA A 102 6.27 -8.22 7.16
CA ALA A 102 6.08 -7.96 8.59
C ALA A 102 5.47 -6.57 8.87
N ALA A 103 5.92 -5.52 8.16
CA ALA A 103 5.36 -4.17 8.31
C ALA A 103 3.91 -4.09 7.83
N ILE A 104 3.55 -4.85 6.77
CA ILE A 104 2.18 -4.93 6.26
C ILE A 104 1.28 -5.65 7.27
N VAL A 105 1.78 -6.73 7.89
CA VAL A 105 1.06 -7.45 8.96
C VAL A 105 0.76 -6.51 10.13
N ALA A 106 1.76 -5.77 10.61
CA ALA A 106 1.61 -4.80 11.69
C ALA A 106 0.56 -3.72 11.36
N ALA A 107 0.61 -3.15 10.14
CA ALA A 107 -0.38 -2.19 9.69
C ALA A 107 -1.79 -2.78 9.62
N LYS A 108 -1.95 -4.01 9.10
CA LYS A 108 -3.23 -4.71 9.03
C LYS A 108 -3.81 -5.04 10.41
N GLN A 109 -2.97 -5.36 11.38
CA GLN A 109 -3.39 -5.60 12.77
C GLN A 109 -3.84 -4.30 13.46
N ALA A 110 -3.18 -3.18 13.14
CA ALA A 110 -3.50 -1.89 13.74
C ALA A 110 -4.82 -1.28 13.25
N THR A 111 -5.26 -1.60 12.01
CA THR A 111 -6.49 -1.03 11.45
C THR A 111 -7.14 -1.93 10.40
N SER A 112 -8.47 -1.98 10.43
CA SER A 112 -9.30 -2.58 9.38
C SER A 112 -9.98 -1.54 8.48
N VAL A 113 -9.77 -0.24 8.76
CA VAL A 113 -10.49 0.87 8.12
C VAL A 113 -9.56 1.68 7.21
N ILE A 114 -8.37 2.07 7.71
CA ILE A 114 -7.42 2.86 6.92
C ILE A 114 -6.90 1.99 5.77
N PRO A 115 -7.02 2.42 4.51
CA PRO A 115 -6.43 1.70 3.38
C PRO A 115 -4.92 1.49 3.55
N ILE A 116 -4.45 0.28 3.26
CA ILE A 116 -3.04 -0.09 3.31
C ILE A 116 -2.60 -0.48 1.91
N VAL A 117 -1.62 0.25 1.37
CA VAL A 117 -1.02 -0.02 0.06
C VAL A 117 0.41 -0.51 0.27
N PHE A 118 0.69 -1.73 -0.12
CA PHE A 118 2.05 -2.26 -0.03
C PHE A 118 2.76 -2.26 -1.40
N ALA A 119 3.98 -1.72 -1.40
CA ALA A 119 4.82 -1.65 -2.59
C ALA A 119 5.44 -3.02 -2.96
N ALA A 120 5.65 -3.89 -1.96
CA ALA A 120 6.17 -5.23 -2.16
C ALA A 120 5.84 -6.12 -0.95
N ALA A 121 5.23 -7.26 -1.20
CA ALA A 121 5.05 -8.35 -0.24
C ALA A 121 5.60 -9.65 -0.83
N GLY A 122 6.23 -10.49 -0.02
CA GLY A 122 6.82 -11.74 -0.48
C GLY A 122 5.77 -12.67 -1.08
N ASP A 123 4.79 -13.03 -0.26
CA ASP A 123 3.64 -13.83 -0.63
C ASP A 123 2.40 -13.32 0.15
N PRO A 124 1.65 -12.36 -0.39
CA PRO A 124 0.53 -11.76 0.33
C PRO A 124 -0.68 -12.70 0.47
N VAL A 125 -0.81 -13.70 -0.39
CA VAL A 125 -1.88 -14.71 -0.31
C VAL A 125 -1.51 -15.77 0.72
N GLY A 126 -0.35 -16.39 0.61
CA GLY A 126 0.13 -17.42 1.54
C GLY A 126 0.29 -16.92 2.97
N THR A 127 0.59 -15.63 3.16
CA THR A 127 0.64 -14.99 4.49
C THR A 127 -0.71 -14.50 4.98
N GLY A 128 -1.80 -14.65 4.21
CA GLY A 128 -3.14 -14.22 4.61
C GLY A 128 -3.34 -12.70 4.63
N LEU A 129 -2.47 -11.93 3.99
CA LEU A 129 -2.64 -10.48 3.87
C LEU A 129 -3.82 -10.12 2.98
N VAL A 130 -3.98 -10.84 1.88
CA VAL A 130 -5.08 -10.69 0.94
C VAL A 130 -5.70 -12.05 0.61
N ALA A 131 -6.98 -12.07 0.24
CA ALA A 131 -7.67 -13.31 -0.11
C ALA A 131 -7.18 -13.90 -1.45
N SER A 132 -6.89 -13.04 -2.42
CA SER A 132 -6.27 -13.39 -3.70
C SER A 132 -5.66 -12.14 -4.33
N LEU A 133 -4.77 -12.30 -5.34
CA LEU A 133 -4.17 -11.17 -6.05
C LEU A 133 -5.21 -10.37 -6.86
N ALA A 134 -6.19 -11.06 -7.46
CA ALA A 134 -7.22 -10.43 -8.26
C ALA A 134 -8.33 -9.76 -7.42
N ARG A 135 -8.56 -10.28 -6.20
CA ARG A 135 -9.59 -9.78 -5.27
C ARG A 135 -9.00 -9.77 -3.87
N PRO A 136 -8.23 -8.73 -3.51
CA PRO A 136 -7.54 -8.66 -2.22
C PRO A 136 -8.48 -8.80 -1.02
N GLY A 137 -9.65 -8.18 -1.08
CA GLY A 137 -10.60 -8.12 0.03
C GLY A 137 -10.12 -7.23 1.18
N GLY A 138 -11.03 -6.63 1.94
CA GLY A 138 -10.68 -5.76 3.06
C GLY A 138 -9.96 -4.47 2.64
N ASN A 139 -9.14 -3.94 3.55
CA ASN A 139 -8.47 -2.63 3.40
C ASN A 139 -7.01 -2.73 2.92
N VAL A 140 -6.53 -3.90 2.48
CA VAL A 140 -5.12 -4.13 2.11
C VAL A 140 -5.01 -4.46 0.63
N THR A 141 -4.12 -3.76 -0.10
CA THR A 141 -3.83 -4.01 -1.52
C THR A 141 -2.38 -3.67 -1.85
N GLY A 142 -1.86 -4.17 -2.96
CA GLY A 142 -0.50 -3.85 -3.41
C GLY A 142 0.11 -4.86 -4.38
N LEU A 143 1.45 -4.91 -4.42
CA LEU A 143 2.22 -5.70 -5.38
C LEU A 143 2.85 -6.92 -4.69
N SER A 144 2.62 -8.11 -5.26
CA SER A 144 3.26 -9.36 -4.83
C SER A 144 4.60 -9.55 -5.53
N MET A 145 5.60 -10.03 -4.78
CA MET A 145 6.86 -10.53 -5.31
C MET A 145 6.78 -12.00 -5.73
N GLN A 146 5.70 -12.69 -5.39
CA GLN A 146 5.48 -14.13 -5.66
C GLN A 146 6.68 -15.01 -5.26
N GLN A 147 7.31 -14.72 -4.13
CA GLN A 147 8.55 -15.38 -3.70
C GLN A 147 8.40 -16.89 -3.56
N THR A 148 7.31 -17.32 -2.94
CA THR A 148 7.02 -18.73 -2.71
C THR A 148 6.83 -19.48 -4.03
N ASP A 149 6.12 -18.89 -5.00
CA ASP A 149 5.84 -19.52 -6.31
C ASP A 149 7.11 -19.78 -7.14
N VAL A 150 8.15 -18.98 -6.94
CA VAL A 150 9.41 -19.11 -7.68
C VAL A 150 10.52 -19.83 -6.92
N ALA A 151 10.27 -20.25 -5.68
CA ALA A 151 11.29 -20.88 -4.83
C ALA A 151 11.82 -22.18 -5.43
N ALA A 152 10.93 -23.05 -5.90
CA ALA A 152 11.29 -24.29 -6.58
C ALA A 152 12.12 -24.03 -7.84
N LYS A 153 11.71 -23.04 -8.65
CA LYS A 153 12.45 -22.69 -9.89
C LYS A 153 13.84 -22.13 -9.62
N ARG A 154 14.01 -21.36 -8.53
CA ARG A 154 15.35 -20.90 -8.12
C ARG A 154 16.26 -22.07 -7.78
N LEU A 155 15.75 -23.10 -7.09
CA LEU A 155 16.53 -24.29 -6.77
C LEU A 155 16.88 -25.10 -8.03
N GLU A 156 15.95 -25.23 -8.97
CA GLU A 156 16.19 -25.87 -10.27
C GLU A 156 17.31 -25.16 -11.03
N LEU A 157 17.21 -23.85 -11.20
CA LEU A 157 18.23 -23.05 -11.86
C LEU A 157 19.59 -23.16 -11.16
N LEU A 158 19.60 -23.16 -9.83
CA LEU A 158 20.86 -23.31 -9.08
C LEU A 158 21.54 -24.65 -9.39
N ARG A 159 20.79 -25.74 -9.59
CA ARG A 159 21.33 -27.05 -9.98
C ARG A 159 21.88 -27.05 -11.41
N GLU A 160 21.23 -26.30 -12.30
CA GLU A 160 21.75 -26.16 -13.68
C GLU A 160 23.09 -25.39 -13.67
N PHE A 161 23.18 -24.32 -12.86
CA PHE A 161 24.41 -23.54 -12.77
C PHE A 161 25.56 -24.24 -12.01
N VAL A 162 25.22 -25.11 -11.05
CA VAL A 162 26.19 -25.82 -10.22
C VAL A 162 25.98 -27.34 -10.37
N PRO A 163 26.50 -27.95 -11.42
CA PRO A 163 26.41 -29.42 -11.61
C PRO A 163 27.02 -30.15 -10.42
N GLY A 164 26.27 -31.14 -9.88
CA GLY A 164 26.72 -31.91 -8.72
C GLY A 164 26.52 -31.23 -7.35
N LEU A 165 25.69 -30.19 -7.26
CA LEU A 165 25.29 -29.59 -6.01
C LEU A 165 24.66 -30.63 -5.07
N ARG A 166 25.34 -30.92 -3.93
CA ARG A 166 24.89 -31.94 -2.95
C ARG A 166 24.41 -31.32 -1.64
N ARG A 167 24.90 -30.13 -1.30
CA ARG A 167 24.56 -29.45 -0.05
C ARG A 167 24.20 -27.99 -0.30
N LEU A 168 23.07 -27.57 0.21
CA LEU A 168 22.59 -26.20 0.14
C LEU A 168 22.37 -25.68 1.57
N ALA A 169 22.94 -24.53 1.88
CA ALA A 169 22.62 -23.79 3.10
C ALA A 169 21.67 -22.62 2.75
N ILE A 170 20.66 -22.42 3.57
CA ILE A 170 19.72 -21.30 3.44
C ILE A 170 19.95 -20.36 4.61
N LEU A 171 20.35 -19.12 4.30
CA LEU A 171 20.38 -18.03 5.27
C LEU A 171 19.09 -17.24 5.17
N ALA A 172 18.32 -17.19 6.26
CA ALA A 172 17.01 -16.58 6.26
C ALA A 172 16.72 -15.87 7.59
N ASN A 173 15.99 -14.76 7.54
CA ASN A 173 15.39 -14.18 8.75
C ASN A 173 14.08 -14.91 9.06
N VAL A 174 14.10 -15.76 10.08
CA VAL A 174 12.96 -16.61 10.48
C VAL A 174 11.79 -15.85 11.09
N ASP A 175 11.97 -14.57 11.44
CA ASP A 175 10.89 -13.71 11.94
C ASP A 175 9.97 -13.21 10.81
N GLY A 176 10.37 -13.40 9.56
CA GLY A 176 9.60 -13.02 8.39
C GLY A 176 8.59 -14.08 7.97
N PRO A 177 7.26 -13.85 8.05
CA PRO A 177 6.26 -14.87 7.74
C PRO A 177 6.35 -15.39 6.29
N ALA A 178 6.66 -14.55 5.30
CA ALA A 178 6.85 -14.98 3.91
C ALA A 178 8.11 -15.83 3.73
N VAL A 179 9.15 -15.58 4.52
CA VAL A 179 10.42 -16.33 4.47
C VAL A 179 10.22 -17.76 4.93
N LEU A 180 9.38 -18.00 5.94
CA LEU A 180 9.07 -19.35 6.40
C LEU A 180 8.34 -20.17 5.34
N LEU A 181 7.47 -19.55 4.54
CA LEU A 181 6.81 -20.21 3.40
C LEU A 181 7.81 -20.55 2.30
N ASP A 182 8.66 -19.61 1.93
CA ASP A 182 9.74 -19.78 0.95
C ASP A 182 10.69 -20.93 1.35
N MET A 183 11.12 -20.96 2.61
CA MET A 183 11.96 -22.05 3.15
C MET A 183 11.28 -23.42 3.07
N ARG A 184 10.00 -23.52 3.40
CA ARG A 184 9.24 -24.77 3.30
C ARG A 184 9.16 -25.26 1.88
N GLU A 185 8.90 -24.37 0.92
CA GLU A 185 8.83 -24.70 -0.50
C GLU A 185 10.18 -25.21 -1.02
N VAL A 186 11.28 -24.56 -0.67
CA VAL A 186 12.62 -25.04 -1.00
C VAL A 186 12.90 -26.41 -0.38
N GLN A 187 12.52 -26.64 0.87
CA GLN A 187 12.73 -27.92 1.56
C GLN A 187 11.91 -29.06 0.95
N THR A 188 10.66 -28.79 0.54
CA THR A 188 9.82 -29.81 -0.11
C THR A 188 10.29 -30.16 -1.52
N THR A 189 10.86 -29.17 -2.22
CA THR A 189 11.39 -29.35 -3.59
C THR A 189 12.81 -29.93 -3.60
N ALA A 190 13.57 -29.73 -2.52
CA ALA A 190 14.89 -30.36 -2.39
C ALA A 190 14.73 -31.89 -2.23
N PRO A 191 15.41 -32.74 -3.02
CA PRO A 191 15.41 -34.15 -2.75
C PRO A 191 15.92 -34.37 -1.32
N SER A 192 15.16 -35.15 -0.54
CA SER A 192 15.65 -35.61 0.75
C SER A 192 17.05 -36.22 0.54
N ALA A 193 18.03 -35.71 1.26
CA ALA A 193 19.32 -36.36 1.32
C ALA A 193 19.06 -37.80 1.80
N ARG A 194 19.16 -38.76 0.90
CA ARG A 194 19.26 -40.17 1.34
C ARG A 194 20.57 -40.30 2.11
N PRO A 195 20.56 -40.93 3.29
CA PRO A 195 21.74 -41.13 4.11
C PRO A 195 22.83 -41.92 3.33
#